data_401210d5d9ce88afea34815cfbb69d65
#
_entry.id   401210d5d9ce88afea34815cfbb69d65
#
_cell.length_a   1.000
_cell.length_b   1.000
_cell.length_c   1.000
_cell.angle_alpha   90.00
_cell.angle_beta   90.00
_cell.angle_gamma   90.00
#
_symmetry.space_group_name_H-M   'P 1'
#
loop_
_entity.id
_entity.type
_entity.pdbx_description
1 polymer ?
#
loop_
_entity_poly.entity_id
_entity_poly.type
_entity_poly.pdbx_seq_one_letter_code
_entity_poly.pdbx_strand_id
1 'polypeptide(L)'
;MADDQTLIRDFASRCREKIEEFEKTQVRCGLIGPSGSGKSSLINAIAGERIAKVGVVETTNDPLEINHRGITFVDLPGCGTRRWPKDTYVERLNLASYDCFLLVTAQRFYENDAYLFHQLRALGKPCFVVRNMIDRAIEDGLHDHGASEAETRRLIQQDITAQLEPNPPERIYLTSARQPTQHDLQALLVEIGAALDGLKQSRFVADMAAYGQDALQRKRKVAQERIPPYAGLAAANGSLNPVPGLDLAADVSLLLKLGDEIASIYGLTSSQFDYIKRLLGPKAMPTLIAKIAQFSTRYLAREGLIGLLKRLASREVSRQSTRWIPLAGPLIAAGIGWQSTFMLGEQLVDEAETLAEEILGDIVESSEVAQGS
;
A
#
# COMPACT_ATOMS: atom_id res chain seq x y z
N MET A 1 23.89 -28.55 -23.55
CA MET A 1 24.15 -27.15 -23.97
C MET A 1 22.93 -26.45 -24.60
N ALA A 2 22.31 -26.96 -25.68
CA ALA A 2 21.09 -26.37 -26.23
C ALA A 2 19.90 -26.50 -25.27
N ASP A 3 19.78 -27.60 -24.55
CA ASP A 3 18.74 -27.90 -23.58
C ASP A 3 18.86 -27.00 -22.32
N ASP A 4 20.09 -26.77 -21.86
CA ASP A 4 20.36 -25.90 -20.69
C ASP A 4 20.02 -24.43 -20.96
N GLN A 5 20.30 -23.92 -22.16
CA GLN A 5 19.96 -22.54 -22.54
C GLN A 5 18.44 -22.37 -22.65
N THR A 6 17.72 -23.39 -23.08
CA THR A 6 16.25 -23.37 -23.14
C THR A 6 15.67 -23.34 -21.73
N LEU A 7 16.16 -24.15 -20.80
CA LEU A 7 15.74 -24.15 -19.40
C LEU A 7 15.97 -22.78 -18.69
N ILE A 8 17.13 -22.16 -18.96
CA ILE A 8 17.44 -20.84 -18.40
C ILE A 8 16.49 -19.76 -18.95
N ARG A 9 16.18 -19.80 -20.26
CA ARG A 9 15.23 -18.85 -20.87
C ARG A 9 13.81 -19.04 -20.33
N ASP A 10 13.36 -20.26 -20.15
CA ASP A 10 12.06 -20.60 -19.58
C ASP A 10 11.96 -20.15 -18.11
N PHE A 11 13.04 -20.30 -17.35
CA PHE A 11 13.12 -19.79 -15.98
C PHE A 11 13.06 -18.26 -15.94
N ALA A 12 13.81 -17.58 -16.81
CA ALA A 12 13.78 -16.12 -16.93
C ALA A 12 12.39 -15.61 -17.33
N SER A 13 11.70 -16.32 -18.26
CA SER A 13 10.32 -15.98 -18.65
C SER A 13 9.37 -16.03 -17.46
N ARG A 14 9.40 -17.12 -16.70
CA ARG A 14 8.58 -17.27 -15.48
C ARG A 14 8.86 -16.19 -14.42
N CYS A 15 10.12 -15.78 -14.27
CA CYS A 15 10.45 -14.68 -13.36
C CYS A 15 9.85 -13.34 -13.84
N ARG A 16 9.93 -13.04 -15.15
CA ARG A 16 9.30 -11.84 -15.74
C ARG A 16 7.78 -11.88 -15.59
N GLU A 17 7.16 -13.01 -15.89
CA GLU A 17 5.72 -13.21 -15.76
C GLU A 17 5.25 -12.90 -14.33
N LYS A 18 5.96 -13.36 -13.31
CA LYS A 18 5.64 -13.06 -11.90
C LYS A 18 5.75 -11.56 -11.56
N ILE A 19 6.75 -10.86 -12.10
CA ILE A 19 6.90 -9.41 -11.90
C ILE A 19 5.74 -8.70 -12.59
N GLU A 20 5.46 -9.02 -13.85
CA GLU A 20 4.41 -8.40 -14.64
C GLU A 20 3.00 -8.70 -14.10
N GLU A 21 2.75 -9.92 -13.63
CA GLU A 21 1.48 -10.31 -13.03
C GLU A 21 1.15 -9.46 -11.80
N PHE A 22 2.14 -9.25 -10.92
CA PHE A 22 1.96 -8.35 -9.78
C PHE A 22 1.74 -6.90 -10.24
N GLU A 23 2.51 -6.40 -11.20
CA GLU A 23 2.36 -5.03 -11.72
C GLU A 23 0.98 -4.80 -12.37
N LYS A 24 0.43 -5.79 -13.06
CA LYS A 24 -0.88 -5.74 -13.73
C LYS A 24 -2.06 -6.00 -12.79
N THR A 25 -1.79 -6.56 -11.60
CA THR A 25 -2.85 -6.85 -10.62
C THR A 25 -3.51 -5.56 -10.15
N GLN A 26 -4.84 -5.51 -10.25
CA GLN A 26 -5.66 -4.37 -9.85
C GLN A 26 -6.65 -4.78 -8.77
N VAL A 27 -6.80 -3.92 -7.77
CA VAL A 27 -7.84 -4.00 -6.74
C VAL A 27 -8.84 -2.87 -6.98
N ARG A 28 -10.11 -3.20 -7.16
CA ARG A 28 -11.18 -2.23 -7.40
C ARG A 28 -12.02 -2.04 -6.14
N CYS A 29 -11.89 -0.88 -5.52
CA CYS A 29 -12.56 -0.53 -4.26
C CYS A 29 -13.64 0.53 -4.49
N GLY A 30 -14.90 0.20 -4.21
CA GLY A 30 -16.03 1.13 -4.28
C GLY A 30 -16.20 1.92 -3.00
N LEU A 31 -16.34 3.26 -3.08
CA LEU A 31 -16.69 4.11 -1.95
C LEU A 31 -18.11 4.63 -2.14
N ILE A 32 -18.94 4.41 -1.16
CA ILE A 32 -20.34 4.81 -1.15
C ILE A 32 -20.60 5.69 0.09
N GLY A 33 -21.38 6.72 -0.06
CA GLY A 33 -21.77 7.57 1.05
C GLY A 33 -22.14 8.98 0.61
N PRO A 34 -22.78 9.77 1.48
CA PRO A 34 -23.25 11.11 1.16
C PRO A 34 -22.10 12.07 0.83
N SER A 35 -22.44 13.15 0.10
CA SER A 35 -21.50 14.26 -0.09
C SER A 35 -21.10 14.84 1.27
N GLY A 36 -19.82 15.18 1.41
CA GLY A 36 -19.30 15.71 2.68
C GLY A 36 -18.92 14.65 3.72
N SER A 37 -19.11 13.35 3.47
CA SER A 37 -18.65 12.28 4.40
C SER A 37 -17.14 12.09 4.44
N GLY A 38 -16.40 12.83 3.60
CA GLY A 38 -14.94 12.80 3.58
C GLY A 38 -14.33 11.63 2.80
N LYS A 39 -15.06 11.04 1.82
CA LYS A 39 -14.55 9.96 0.95
C LYS A 39 -13.22 10.30 0.29
N SER A 40 -13.11 11.47 -0.34
CA SER A 40 -11.85 11.89 -0.97
C SER A 40 -10.69 12.04 0.02
N SER A 41 -10.96 12.53 1.22
CA SER A 41 -9.93 12.60 2.29
C SER A 41 -9.54 11.22 2.79
N LEU A 42 -10.50 10.31 2.91
CA LEU A 42 -10.26 8.92 3.30
C LEU A 42 -9.45 8.18 2.23
N ILE A 43 -9.76 8.36 0.93
CA ILE A 43 -8.97 7.82 -0.18
C ILE A 43 -7.50 8.29 -0.08
N ASN A 44 -7.28 9.59 0.15
CA ASN A 44 -5.94 10.13 0.30
C ASN A 44 -5.20 9.54 1.52
N ALA A 45 -5.92 9.31 2.62
CA ALA A 45 -5.35 8.69 3.80
C ALA A 45 -5.03 7.20 3.56
N ILE A 46 -5.90 6.46 2.88
CA ILE A 46 -5.63 5.05 2.50
C ILE A 46 -4.42 4.96 1.58
N ALA A 47 -4.32 5.83 0.58
CA ALA A 47 -3.21 5.86 -0.36
C ALA A 47 -1.89 6.39 0.27
N GLY A 48 -1.97 7.17 1.35
CA GLY A 48 -0.82 7.91 1.88
C GLY A 48 -0.30 8.96 0.89
N GLU A 49 -1.18 9.47 0.03
CA GLU A 49 -0.85 10.39 -1.06
C GLU A 49 -2.08 11.22 -1.46
N ARG A 50 -1.86 12.43 -1.98
CA ARG A 50 -2.96 13.28 -2.48
C ARG A 50 -3.35 12.90 -3.91
N ILE A 51 -4.17 11.89 -4.06
CA ILE A 51 -4.66 11.43 -5.37
C ILE A 51 -6.09 11.89 -5.66
N ALA A 52 -6.92 12.05 -4.62
CA ALA A 52 -8.27 12.55 -4.75
C ALA A 52 -8.33 14.05 -4.48
N LYS A 53 -9.05 14.80 -5.32
CA LYS A 53 -9.34 16.22 -5.06
C LYS A 53 -10.29 16.34 -3.87
N VAL A 54 -9.93 17.17 -2.90
CA VAL A 54 -10.78 17.48 -1.76
C VAL A 54 -11.41 18.85 -2.01
N GLY A 55 -12.73 18.90 -2.20
CA GLY A 55 -13.48 20.12 -2.49
C GLY A 55 -14.70 20.26 -1.58
N VAL A 56 -15.19 21.51 -1.43
CA VAL A 56 -16.34 21.83 -0.55
C VAL A 56 -17.68 21.57 -1.27
N VAL A 57 -17.67 21.44 -2.62
CA VAL A 57 -18.89 21.30 -3.43
C VAL A 57 -18.60 20.33 -4.60
N GLU A 58 -18.63 19.04 -4.34
CA GLU A 58 -18.74 18.04 -5.42
C GLU A 58 -19.81 17.03 -5.04
N THR A 59 -20.93 17.09 -5.73
CA THR A 59 -21.89 15.98 -5.81
C THR A 59 -21.43 15.07 -6.93
N THR A 60 -20.98 13.87 -6.58
CA THR A 60 -20.61 12.84 -7.56
C THR A 60 -21.89 12.38 -8.26
N ASN A 61 -22.12 12.90 -9.46
CA ASN A 61 -23.29 12.53 -10.28
C ASN A 61 -23.08 11.25 -11.08
N ASP A 62 -21.82 10.92 -11.40
CA ASP A 62 -21.37 9.71 -12.09
C ASP A 62 -20.21 9.08 -11.33
N PRO A 63 -19.97 7.75 -11.48
CA PRO A 63 -18.82 7.09 -10.87
C PRO A 63 -17.52 7.80 -11.28
N LEU A 64 -16.71 8.15 -10.28
CA LEU A 64 -15.39 8.78 -10.48
C LEU A 64 -14.29 7.79 -10.09
N GLU A 65 -13.49 7.37 -11.07
CA GLU A 65 -12.34 6.51 -10.84
C GLU A 65 -11.10 7.32 -10.46
N ILE A 66 -10.44 6.89 -9.40
CA ILE A 66 -9.21 7.47 -8.87
C ILE A 66 -8.19 6.34 -8.76
N ASN A 67 -7.21 6.37 -9.65
CA ASN A 67 -6.18 5.34 -9.72
C ASN A 67 -4.98 5.67 -8.81
N HIS A 68 -4.56 4.69 -8.04
CA HIS A 68 -3.35 4.73 -7.23
C HIS A 68 -2.61 3.42 -7.38
N ARG A 69 -1.60 3.38 -8.26
CA ARG A 69 -0.80 2.19 -8.54
C ARG A 69 -1.69 0.99 -8.93
N GLY A 70 -1.74 -0.08 -8.10
CA GLY A 70 -2.60 -1.23 -8.32
C GLY A 70 -3.97 -1.14 -7.65
N ILE A 71 -4.37 0.01 -7.10
CA ILE A 71 -5.69 0.20 -6.52
C ILE A 71 -6.48 1.23 -7.33
N THR A 72 -7.69 0.87 -7.74
CA THR A 72 -8.67 1.79 -8.34
C THR A 72 -9.77 2.04 -7.31
N PHE A 73 -9.78 3.24 -6.73
CA PHE A 73 -10.89 3.72 -5.92
C PHE A 73 -11.97 4.28 -6.83
N VAL A 74 -13.22 3.92 -6.59
CA VAL A 74 -14.35 4.44 -7.36
C VAL A 74 -15.30 5.14 -6.40
N ASP A 75 -15.35 6.47 -6.48
CA ASP A 75 -16.35 7.25 -5.75
C ASP A 75 -17.71 7.08 -6.44
N LEU A 76 -18.60 6.34 -5.80
CA LEU A 76 -19.90 5.97 -6.34
C LEU A 76 -20.95 7.01 -5.98
N PRO A 77 -21.89 7.32 -6.91
CA PRO A 77 -22.99 8.24 -6.64
C PRO A 77 -23.93 7.69 -5.58
N GLY A 78 -24.66 8.58 -4.89
CA GLY A 78 -25.64 8.18 -3.88
C GLY A 78 -26.77 7.32 -4.43
N CYS A 79 -27.06 6.21 -3.75
CA CYS A 79 -28.17 5.30 -4.08
C CYS A 79 -29.52 5.91 -3.69
N GLY A 80 -30.55 5.59 -4.44
CA GLY A 80 -31.93 6.04 -4.21
C GLY A 80 -32.21 7.47 -4.71
N THR A 81 -31.31 8.03 -5.51
CA THR A 81 -31.54 9.29 -6.20
C THR A 81 -32.35 9.06 -7.49
N ARG A 82 -32.95 10.14 -8.05
CA ARG A 82 -33.69 10.05 -9.33
C ARG A 82 -32.83 9.48 -10.48
N ARG A 83 -31.55 9.77 -10.49
CA ARG A 83 -30.60 9.28 -11.51
C ARG A 83 -30.15 7.84 -11.21
N TRP A 84 -30.05 7.46 -9.95
CA TRP A 84 -29.55 6.17 -9.46
C TRP A 84 -30.59 5.51 -8.54
N PRO A 85 -31.70 4.99 -9.12
CA PRO A 85 -32.75 4.31 -8.35
C PRO A 85 -32.22 3.05 -7.66
N LYS A 86 -32.76 2.72 -6.50
CA LYS A 86 -32.37 1.53 -5.72
C LYS A 86 -32.39 0.22 -6.52
N ASP A 87 -33.47 0.01 -7.29
CA ASP A 87 -33.74 -1.26 -7.98
C ASP A 87 -32.74 -1.59 -9.09
N THR A 88 -32.13 -0.57 -9.72
CA THR A 88 -31.18 -0.74 -10.82
C THR A 88 -29.77 -0.38 -10.46
N TYR A 89 -29.52 0.07 -9.23
CA TYR A 89 -28.22 0.59 -8.78
C TYR A 89 -27.10 -0.45 -8.91
N VAL A 90 -27.34 -1.65 -8.42
CA VAL A 90 -26.38 -2.75 -8.40
C VAL A 90 -25.95 -3.15 -9.82
N GLU A 91 -26.93 -3.30 -10.72
CA GLU A 91 -26.66 -3.72 -12.11
C GLU A 91 -26.01 -2.61 -12.92
N ARG A 92 -26.54 -1.37 -12.86
CA ARG A 92 -26.05 -0.24 -13.65
C ARG A 92 -24.63 0.16 -13.33
N LEU A 93 -24.21 -0.03 -12.06
CA LEU A 93 -22.85 0.24 -11.61
C LEU A 93 -21.96 -1.01 -11.62
N ASN A 94 -22.51 -2.15 -12.07
CA ASN A 94 -21.82 -3.43 -12.12
C ASN A 94 -21.04 -3.73 -10.82
N LEU A 95 -21.73 -3.62 -9.67
CA LEU A 95 -21.09 -3.76 -8.36
C LEU A 95 -20.44 -5.13 -8.15
N ALA A 96 -20.88 -6.16 -8.89
CA ALA A 96 -20.24 -7.47 -8.88
C ALA A 96 -18.78 -7.46 -9.33
N SER A 97 -18.35 -6.46 -10.15
CA SER A 97 -16.97 -6.34 -10.63
C SER A 97 -15.98 -5.76 -9.62
N TYR A 98 -16.45 -5.27 -8.48
CA TYR A 98 -15.60 -4.70 -7.43
C TYR A 98 -15.08 -5.79 -6.50
N ASP A 99 -13.93 -5.54 -5.88
CA ASP A 99 -13.32 -6.46 -4.93
C ASP A 99 -13.79 -6.21 -3.50
N CYS A 100 -14.02 -4.95 -3.14
CA CYS A 100 -14.53 -4.55 -1.83
C CYS A 100 -15.25 -3.21 -1.89
N PHE A 101 -15.97 -2.88 -0.81
CA PHE A 101 -16.69 -1.62 -0.66
C PHE A 101 -16.44 -0.97 0.70
N LEU A 102 -16.36 0.36 0.71
CA LEU A 102 -16.37 1.20 1.89
C LEU A 102 -17.67 2.00 1.92
N LEU A 103 -18.51 1.75 2.89
CA LEU A 103 -19.73 2.50 3.14
C LEU A 103 -19.41 3.60 4.15
N VAL A 104 -19.23 4.84 3.68
CA VAL A 104 -18.62 5.95 4.43
C VAL A 104 -19.69 6.94 4.86
N THR A 105 -19.83 7.14 6.17
CA THR A 105 -20.67 8.20 6.75
C THR A 105 -19.85 9.13 7.64
N ALA A 106 -20.31 10.37 7.83
CA ALA A 106 -19.68 11.34 8.75
C ALA A 106 -20.65 11.89 9.79
N GLN A 107 -21.95 11.71 9.61
CA GLN A 107 -23.00 12.18 10.53
C GLN A 107 -24.02 11.09 10.77
N ARG A 108 -25.07 11.05 9.97
CA ARG A 108 -26.13 10.06 10.07
C ARG A 108 -25.89 8.93 9.08
N PHE A 109 -26.31 7.75 9.49
CA PHE A 109 -26.46 6.61 8.61
C PHE A 109 -27.88 6.63 8.05
N TYR A 110 -28.06 6.48 6.75
CA TYR A 110 -29.35 6.59 6.11
C TYR A 110 -29.91 5.24 5.70
N GLU A 111 -31.23 5.13 5.57
CA GLU A 111 -31.93 3.91 5.12
C GLU A 111 -31.37 3.38 3.79
N ASN A 112 -30.97 4.26 2.88
CA ASN A 112 -30.36 3.87 1.60
C ASN A 112 -28.98 3.22 1.79
N ASP A 113 -28.23 3.63 2.80
CA ASP A 113 -26.93 3.06 3.13
C ASP A 113 -27.11 1.65 3.72
N ALA A 114 -28.11 1.47 4.59
CA ALA A 114 -28.47 0.15 5.12
C ALA A 114 -28.94 -0.80 4.01
N TYR A 115 -29.78 -0.34 3.11
CA TYR A 115 -30.20 -1.12 1.95
C TYR A 115 -28.99 -1.58 1.12
N LEU A 116 -28.07 -0.68 0.77
CA LEU A 116 -26.87 -1.03 0.02
C LEU A 116 -25.95 -2.00 0.76
N PHE A 117 -25.77 -1.81 2.05
CA PHE A 117 -24.98 -2.75 2.87
C PHE A 117 -25.51 -4.17 2.74
N HIS A 118 -26.82 -4.37 2.87
CA HIS A 118 -27.43 -5.68 2.74
C HIS A 118 -27.34 -6.25 1.31
N GLN A 119 -27.48 -5.39 0.28
CA GLN A 119 -27.32 -5.81 -1.12
C GLN A 119 -25.89 -6.28 -1.42
N LEU A 120 -24.88 -5.53 -0.96
CA LEU A 120 -23.47 -5.88 -1.15
C LEU A 120 -23.10 -7.19 -0.43
N ARG A 121 -23.61 -7.39 0.77
CA ARG A 121 -23.45 -8.67 1.50
C ARG A 121 -24.14 -9.83 0.78
N ALA A 122 -25.31 -9.61 0.24
CA ALA A 122 -26.02 -10.63 -0.56
C ALA A 122 -25.26 -11.03 -1.83
N LEU A 123 -24.47 -10.09 -2.40
CA LEU A 123 -23.55 -10.37 -3.51
C LEU A 123 -22.25 -11.10 -3.08
N GLY A 124 -22.08 -11.38 -1.80
CA GLY A 124 -20.87 -11.98 -1.26
C GLY A 124 -19.64 -11.05 -1.30
N LYS A 125 -19.86 -9.72 -1.39
CA LYS A 125 -18.77 -8.76 -1.46
C LYS A 125 -18.37 -8.25 -0.07
N PRO A 126 -17.06 -8.19 0.25
CA PRO A 126 -16.57 -7.50 1.44
C PRO A 126 -17.07 -6.05 1.47
N CYS A 127 -17.78 -5.69 2.54
CA CYS A 127 -18.32 -4.35 2.71
C CYS A 127 -18.05 -3.86 4.13
N PHE A 128 -17.27 -2.78 4.23
CA PHE A 128 -16.81 -2.19 5.48
C PHE A 128 -17.59 -0.92 5.79
N VAL A 129 -18.20 -0.87 6.97
CA VAL A 129 -18.93 0.31 7.43
C VAL A 129 -17.96 1.25 8.15
N VAL A 130 -17.82 2.46 7.62
CA VAL A 130 -16.84 3.45 8.06
C VAL A 130 -17.54 4.72 8.52
N ARG A 131 -17.44 5.04 9.81
CA ARG A 131 -17.79 6.34 10.38
C ARG A 131 -16.54 7.21 10.37
N ASN A 132 -16.44 8.05 9.36
CA ASN A 132 -15.31 8.96 9.20
C ASN A 132 -15.51 10.26 10.02
N MET A 133 -14.48 11.09 10.16
CA MET A 133 -14.48 12.35 10.95
C MET A 133 -14.83 12.11 12.43
N ILE A 134 -14.36 11.02 13.01
CA ILE A 134 -14.61 10.70 14.41
C ILE A 134 -13.97 11.73 15.36
N ASP A 135 -12.83 12.32 14.96
CA ASP A 135 -12.17 13.43 15.62
C ASP A 135 -13.15 14.57 15.94
N ARG A 136 -13.90 15.04 14.94
CA ARG A 136 -14.91 16.09 15.11
C ARG A 136 -16.08 15.64 15.99
N ALA A 137 -16.54 14.40 15.80
CA ALA A 137 -17.65 13.89 16.60
C ALA A 137 -17.29 13.79 18.09
N ILE A 138 -16.03 13.48 18.42
CA ILE A 138 -15.52 13.47 19.79
C ILE A 138 -15.45 14.91 20.35
N GLU A 139 -14.92 15.86 19.57
CA GLU A 139 -14.86 17.30 19.95
C GLU A 139 -16.26 17.85 20.20
N ASP A 140 -17.21 17.64 19.28
CA ASP A 140 -18.60 18.07 19.40
C ASP A 140 -19.29 17.40 20.61
N GLY A 141 -19.09 16.10 20.82
CA GLY A 141 -19.64 15.35 21.96
C GLY A 141 -19.16 15.88 23.31
N LEU A 142 -17.90 16.21 23.41
CA LEU A 142 -17.31 16.80 24.62
C LEU A 142 -17.84 18.21 24.86
N HIS A 143 -17.85 19.05 23.82
CA HIS A 143 -18.23 20.45 23.93
C HIS A 143 -19.74 20.66 24.22
N ASP A 144 -20.61 19.96 23.49
CA ASP A 144 -22.04 20.18 23.52
C ASP A 144 -22.75 19.36 24.60
N HIS A 145 -22.21 18.20 24.98
CA HIS A 145 -22.86 17.25 25.88
C HIS A 145 -22.00 16.83 27.07
N GLY A 146 -20.72 17.23 27.13
CA GLY A 146 -19.77 16.77 28.15
C GLY A 146 -19.50 15.27 28.08
N ALA A 147 -19.76 14.64 26.93
CA ALA A 147 -19.59 13.23 26.73
C ALA A 147 -18.09 12.87 26.57
N SER A 148 -17.65 11.80 27.20
CA SER A 148 -16.29 11.29 27.01
C SER A 148 -16.12 10.70 25.60
N GLU A 149 -14.89 10.60 25.13
CA GLU A 149 -14.57 9.92 23.86
C GLU A 149 -15.17 8.51 23.81
N ALA A 150 -14.99 7.73 24.86
CA ALA A 150 -15.50 6.35 24.95
C ALA A 150 -17.04 6.31 24.83
N GLU A 151 -17.73 7.25 25.44
CA GLU A 151 -19.18 7.36 25.36
C GLU A 151 -19.64 7.77 23.96
N THR A 152 -19.01 8.77 23.37
CA THR A 152 -19.29 9.22 22.00
C THR A 152 -19.10 8.06 20.99
N ARG A 153 -18.01 7.34 21.08
CA ARG A 153 -17.75 6.14 20.24
C ARG A 153 -18.83 5.08 20.41
N ARG A 154 -19.19 4.75 21.66
CA ARG A 154 -20.22 3.76 21.97
C ARG A 154 -21.57 4.15 21.39
N LEU A 155 -22.01 5.40 21.58
CA LEU A 155 -23.29 5.89 21.07
C LEU A 155 -23.36 5.83 19.54
N ILE A 156 -22.30 6.24 18.84
CA ILE A 156 -22.22 6.18 17.38
C ILE A 156 -22.28 4.74 16.90
N GLN A 157 -21.55 3.83 17.52
CA GLN A 157 -21.58 2.40 17.13
C GLN A 157 -22.95 1.79 17.36
N GLN A 158 -23.60 2.09 18.48
CA GLN A 158 -24.95 1.60 18.77
C GLN A 158 -25.98 2.12 17.76
N ASP A 159 -25.92 3.41 17.41
CA ASP A 159 -26.85 4.00 16.44
C ASP A 159 -26.71 3.33 15.05
N ILE A 160 -25.49 3.19 14.54
CA ILE A 160 -25.24 2.55 13.24
C ILE A 160 -25.63 1.07 13.27
N THR A 161 -25.31 0.35 14.36
CA THR A 161 -25.67 -1.06 14.53
C THR A 161 -27.19 -1.25 14.47
N ALA A 162 -27.94 -0.41 15.19
CA ALA A 162 -29.41 -0.49 15.21
C ALA A 162 -30.03 -0.26 13.81
N GLN A 163 -29.42 0.61 13.00
CA GLN A 163 -29.89 0.89 11.64
C GLN A 163 -29.55 -0.24 10.65
N LEU A 164 -28.61 -1.11 10.98
CA LEU A 164 -28.18 -2.26 10.16
C LEU A 164 -28.80 -3.60 10.58
N GLU A 165 -29.73 -3.58 11.54
CA GLU A 165 -30.49 -4.77 11.90
C GLU A 165 -31.31 -5.33 10.68
N PRO A 166 -31.56 -6.67 10.57
CA PRO A 166 -31.19 -7.68 11.59
C PRO A 166 -29.76 -8.25 11.45
N ASN A 167 -28.96 -7.83 10.48
CA ASN A 167 -27.63 -8.38 10.22
C ASN A 167 -26.55 -7.29 10.20
N PRO A 168 -26.21 -6.68 11.34
CA PRO A 168 -25.18 -5.66 11.40
C PRO A 168 -23.80 -6.25 11.08
N PRO A 169 -22.78 -5.41 10.71
CA PRO A 169 -21.41 -5.86 10.54
C PRO A 169 -20.81 -6.24 11.91
N GLU A 170 -19.80 -7.09 11.89
CA GLU A 170 -19.06 -7.44 13.11
C GLU A 170 -18.34 -6.22 13.71
N ARG A 171 -17.93 -5.28 12.85
CA ARG A 171 -17.22 -4.07 13.25
C ARG A 171 -17.65 -2.86 12.42
N ILE A 172 -17.75 -1.72 13.11
CA ILE A 172 -17.88 -0.38 12.53
C ILE A 172 -16.56 0.34 12.78
N TYR A 173 -15.93 0.84 11.71
CA TYR A 173 -14.62 1.51 11.78
C TYR A 173 -14.81 3.00 12.00
N LEU A 174 -14.34 3.49 13.14
CA LEU A 174 -14.37 4.90 13.51
C LEU A 174 -13.05 5.56 13.08
N THR A 175 -13.05 6.30 11.97
CA THR A 175 -11.82 6.81 11.35
C THR A 175 -11.73 8.32 11.33
N SER A 176 -10.51 8.84 11.29
CA SER A 176 -10.21 10.22 10.93
C SER A 176 -9.11 10.25 9.86
N ALA A 177 -9.40 10.83 8.70
CA ALA A 177 -8.40 11.05 7.67
C ALA A 177 -7.35 12.12 8.06
N ARG A 178 -7.63 12.92 9.11
CA ARG A 178 -6.70 13.91 9.65
C ARG A 178 -5.75 13.32 10.69
N GLN A 179 -6.21 12.29 11.39
CA GLN A 179 -5.50 11.60 12.47
C GLN A 179 -5.42 10.10 12.17
N PRO A 180 -4.72 9.70 11.10
CA PRO A 180 -4.77 8.32 10.61
C PRO A 180 -4.15 7.29 11.55
N THR A 181 -3.29 7.72 12.49
CA THR A 181 -2.62 6.86 13.48
C THR A 181 -3.41 6.66 14.77
N GLN A 182 -4.47 7.46 15.02
CA GLN A 182 -5.13 7.51 16.33
C GLN A 182 -6.41 6.68 16.44
N HIS A 183 -7.04 6.37 15.30
CA HIS A 183 -8.34 5.71 15.24
C HIS A 183 -8.29 4.41 14.44
N ASP A 184 -9.45 3.92 13.98
CA ASP A 184 -9.56 2.59 13.36
C ASP A 184 -9.06 2.50 11.90
N LEU A 185 -8.42 3.55 11.33
CA LEU A 185 -8.01 3.51 9.93
C LEU A 185 -7.02 2.36 9.66
N GLN A 186 -6.02 2.19 10.52
CA GLN A 186 -5.07 1.09 10.36
C GLN A 186 -5.75 -0.29 10.44
N ALA A 187 -6.67 -0.48 11.38
CA ALA A 187 -7.43 -1.72 11.50
C ALA A 187 -8.29 -1.97 10.26
N LEU A 188 -8.94 -0.93 9.72
CA LEU A 188 -9.69 -1.02 8.47
C LEU A 188 -8.81 -1.49 7.31
N LEU A 189 -7.61 -0.93 7.14
CA LEU A 189 -6.69 -1.31 6.07
C LEU A 189 -6.23 -2.77 6.18
N VAL A 190 -5.96 -3.22 7.39
CA VAL A 190 -5.61 -4.63 7.66
C VAL A 190 -6.75 -5.57 7.27
N GLU A 191 -7.99 -5.22 7.61
CA GLU A 191 -9.15 -6.05 7.34
C GLU A 191 -9.54 -6.05 5.86
N ILE A 192 -9.41 -4.92 5.16
CA ILE A 192 -9.59 -4.88 3.69
C ILE A 192 -8.58 -5.82 3.04
N GLY A 193 -7.29 -5.73 3.41
CA GLY A 193 -6.27 -6.63 2.90
C GLY A 193 -6.56 -8.10 3.19
N ALA A 194 -7.06 -8.43 4.39
CA ALA A 194 -7.40 -9.81 4.77
C ALA A 194 -8.61 -10.37 4.01
N ALA A 195 -9.51 -9.49 3.54
CA ALA A 195 -10.69 -9.89 2.76
C ALA A 195 -10.41 -10.11 1.26
N LEU A 196 -9.18 -9.80 0.80
CA LEU A 196 -8.74 -10.02 -0.57
C LEU A 196 -7.89 -11.28 -0.68
N ASP A 197 -7.92 -11.94 -1.84
CA ASP A 197 -7.21 -13.18 -2.08
C ASP A 197 -5.95 -13.01 -2.93
N GLY A 198 -4.93 -13.85 -2.68
CA GLY A 198 -3.75 -14.04 -3.51
C GLY A 198 -3.02 -12.74 -3.83
N LEU A 199 -2.77 -12.49 -5.13
CA LEU A 199 -2.04 -11.31 -5.59
C LEU A 199 -2.75 -9.98 -5.30
N LYS A 200 -4.08 -9.96 -5.23
CA LYS A 200 -4.84 -8.75 -4.86
C LYS A 200 -4.58 -8.34 -3.42
N GLN A 201 -4.47 -9.31 -2.50
CA GLN A 201 -4.07 -9.04 -1.12
C GLN A 201 -2.68 -8.42 -1.07
N SER A 202 -1.68 -9.07 -1.70
CA SER A 202 -0.30 -8.56 -1.74
C SER A 202 -0.24 -7.18 -2.40
N ARG A 203 -1.01 -6.96 -3.49
CA ARG A 203 -1.08 -5.68 -4.19
C ARG A 203 -1.67 -4.58 -3.30
N PHE A 204 -2.77 -4.85 -2.61
CA PHE A 204 -3.38 -3.89 -1.69
C PHE A 204 -2.43 -3.53 -0.54
N VAL A 205 -1.80 -4.53 0.08
CA VAL A 205 -0.81 -4.30 1.16
C VAL A 205 0.39 -3.47 0.67
N ALA A 206 0.87 -3.71 -0.56
CA ALA A 206 1.96 -2.93 -1.15
C ALA A 206 1.60 -1.44 -1.30
N ASP A 207 0.39 -1.17 -1.78
CA ASP A 207 0.01 0.18 -2.24
C ASP A 207 -0.70 1.04 -1.18
N MET A 208 -1.25 0.44 -0.10
CA MET A 208 -1.84 1.22 1.01
C MET A 208 -0.78 1.89 1.88
N ALA A 209 -1.15 2.95 2.58
CA ALA A 209 -0.32 3.54 3.63
C ALA A 209 -0.16 2.61 4.84
N ALA A 210 0.89 2.81 5.63
CA ALA A 210 1.12 2.10 6.88
C ALA A 210 1.07 3.09 8.05
N TYR A 211 0.14 2.85 8.97
CA TYR A 211 -0.07 3.67 10.16
C TYR A 211 0.13 2.90 11.46
N GLY A 212 0.78 1.74 11.40
CA GLY A 212 1.08 0.89 12.55
C GLY A 212 2.07 -0.21 12.20
N GLN A 213 2.67 -0.80 13.23
CA GLN A 213 3.70 -1.85 13.10
C GLN A 213 3.19 -3.09 12.34
N ASP A 214 1.95 -3.50 12.58
CA ASP A 214 1.34 -4.65 11.89
C ASP A 214 1.29 -4.43 10.36
N ALA A 215 1.05 -3.17 9.92
CA ALA A 215 1.08 -2.85 8.50
C ALA A 215 2.50 -2.93 7.93
N LEU A 216 3.51 -2.43 8.66
CA LEU A 216 4.91 -2.52 8.24
C LEU A 216 5.37 -3.97 8.13
N GLN A 217 5.01 -4.83 9.09
CA GLN A 217 5.31 -6.27 9.02
C GLN A 217 4.66 -6.94 7.79
N ARG A 218 3.42 -6.59 7.45
CA ARG A 218 2.76 -7.08 6.24
C ARG A 218 3.46 -6.60 4.97
N LYS A 219 3.86 -5.33 4.93
CA LYS A 219 4.65 -4.75 3.84
C LYS A 219 5.99 -5.44 3.69
N ARG A 220 6.67 -5.76 4.80
CA ARG A 220 7.93 -6.53 4.78
C ARG A 220 7.75 -7.85 4.06
N LYS A 221 6.72 -8.62 4.42
CA LYS A 221 6.44 -9.89 3.77
C LYS A 221 6.24 -9.72 2.25
N VAL A 222 5.42 -8.76 1.85
CA VAL A 222 5.20 -8.49 0.41
C VAL A 222 6.50 -8.05 -0.26
N ALA A 223 7.29 -7.14 0.33
CA ALA A 223 8.57 -6.70 -0.22
C ALA A 223 9.56 -7.86 -0.39
N GLN A 224 9.66 -8.75 0.58
CA GLN A 224 10.49 -9.96 0.49
C GLN A 224 10.03 -10.93 -0.60
N GLU A 225 8.72 -11.08 -0.81
CA GLU A 225 8.17 -11.89 -1.90
C GLU A 225 8.51 -11.32 -3.30
N ARG A 226 8.86 -10.02 -3.38
CA ARG A 226 9.26 -9.39 -4.65
C ARG A 226 10.73 -9.66 -5.02
N ILE A 227 11.62 -9.96 -4.08
CA ILE A 227 13.06 -10.14 -4.32
C ILE A 227 13.37 -11.35 -5.23
N PRO A 228 12.82 -12.57 -4.99
CA PRO A 228 13.23 -13.77 -5.74
C PRO A 228 13.05 -13.70 -7.28
N PRO A 229 11.98 -13.12 -7.83
CA PRO A 229 11.85 -12.97 -9.29
C PRO A 229 12.95 -12.10 -9.90
N TYR A 230 13.34 -11.00 -9.23
CA TYR A 230 14.44 -10.14 -9.68
C TYR A 230 15.79 -10.82 -9.57
N ALA A 231 16.06 -11.52 -8.47
CA ALA A 231 17.26 -12.33 -8.30
C ALA A 231 17.35 -13.45 -9.36
N GLY A 232 16.21 -14.06 -9.71
CA GLY A 232 16.14 -15.06 -10.78
C GLY A 232 16.48 -14.50 -12.15
N LEU A 233 16.03 -13.31 -12.47
CA LEU A 233 16.40 -12.64 -13.72
C LEU A 233 17.89 -12.28 -13.76
N ALA A 234 18.47 -11.78 -12.68
CA ALA A 234 19.90 -11.50 -12.58
C ALA A 234 20.74 -12.77 -12.79
N ALA A 235 20.33 -13.87 -12.16
CA ALA A 235 20.98 -15.18 -12.36
C ALA A 235 20.91 -15.66 -13.81
N ALA A 236 19.76 -15.52 -14.45
CA ALA A 236 19.58 -15.91 -15.85
C ALA A 236 20.42 -15.04 -16.81
N ASN A 237 20.49 -13.74 -16.56
CA ASN A 237 21.32 -12.81 -17.35
C ASN A 237 22.79 -13.21 -17.29
N GLY A 238 23.34 -13.44 -16.09
CA GLY A 238 24.73 -13.86 -15.90
C GLY A 238 25.05 -15.20 -16.54
N SER A 239 24.06 -16.11 -16.67
CA SER A 239 24.24 -17.41 -17.32
C SER A 239 24.22 -17.33 -18.84
N LEU A 240 23.47 -16.41 -19.42
CA LEU A 240 23.29 -16.27 -20.87
C LEU A 240 24.39 -15.42 -21.54
N ASN A 241 25.00 -14.48 -20.79
CA ASN A 241 25.98 -13.53 -21.28
C ASN A 241 27.28 -13.61 -20.48
N PRO A 242 28.23 -14.50 -20.85
CA PRO A 242 29.47 -14.69 -20.10
C PRO A 242 30.51 -13.55 -20.30
N VAL A 243 30.11 -12.40 -20.89
CA VAL A 243 31.01 -11.27 -21.13
C VAL A 243 31.05 -10.36 -19.90
N PRO A 244 32.15 -10.29 -19.14
CA PRO A 244 32.25 -9.44 -17.97
C PRO A 244 31.98 -7.96 -18.31
N GLY A 245 31.02 -7.32 -17.65
CA GLY A 245 30.72 -5.90 -17.78
C GLY A 245 29.42 -5.55 -18.52
N LEU A 246 28.88 -6.41 -19.41
CA LEU A 246 27.55 -6.23 -19.99
C LEU A 246 26.43 -6.57 -18.97
N ASP A 247 26.70 -7.50 -18.09
CA ASP A 247 25.75 -7.93 -17.03
C ASP A 247 25.52 -6.85 -15.99
N LEU A 248 26.55 -6.05 -15.67
CA LEU A 248 26.45 -5.00 -14.66
C LEU A 248 25.37 -3.96 -14.99
N ALA A 249 25.20 -3.61 -16.27
CA ALA A 249 24.18 -2.61 -16.66
C ALA A 249 22.77 -3.19 -16.57
N ALA A 250 22.58 -4.47 -16.92
CA ALA A 250 21.31 -5.18 -16.80
C ALA A 250 20.95 -5.42 -15.33
N ASP A 251 21.91 -5.83 -14.51
CA ASP A 251 21.72 -6.06 -13.07
C ASP A 251 21.41 -4.75 -12.32
N VAL A 252 22.08 -3.65 -12.68
CA VAL A 252 21.76 -2.32 -12.12
C VAL A 252 20.34 -1.90 -12.50
N SER A 253 19.87 -2.15 -13.72
CA SER A 253 18.51 -1.82 -14.13
C SER A 253 17.46 -2.64 -13.37
N LEU A 254 17.72 -3.93 -13.15
CA LEU A 254 16.85 -4.79 -12.33
C LEU A 254 16.80 -4.34 -10.87
N LEU A 255 17.95 -3.99 -10.30
CA LEU A 255 18.06 -3.50 -8.93
C LEU A 255 17.40 -2.13 -8.75
N LEU A 256 17.50 -1.22 -9.74
CA LEU A 256 16.77 0.05 -9.71
C LEU A 256 15.26 -0.20 -9.69
N LYS A 257 14.76 -1.09 -10.56
CA LYS A 257 13.34 -1.43 -10.60
C LYS A 257 12.86 -2.06 -9.29
N LEU A 258 13.62 -2.98 -8.71
CA LEU A 258 13.34 -3.56 -7.39
C LEU A 258 13.39 -2.48 -6.30
N GLY A 259 14.36 -1.57 -6.36
CA GLY A 259 14.51 -0.45 -5.42
C GLY A 259 13.30 0.47 -5.43
N ASP A 260 12.89 0.89 -6.61
CA ASP A 260 11.69 1.73 -6.80
C ASP A 260 10.43 1.03 -6.29
N GLU A 261 10.30 -0.28 -6.54
CA GLU A 261 9.17 -1.07 -6.06
C GLU A 261 9.15 -1.16 -4.53
N ILE A 262 10.28 -1.47 -3.89
CA ILE A 262 10.39 -1.55 -2.42
C ILE A 262 10.18 -0.17 -1.78
N ALA A 263 10.80 0.89 -2.31
CA ALA A 263 10.57 2.24 -1.84
C ALA A 263 9.09 2.64 -1.91
N SER A 264 8.44 2.24 -3.00
CA SER A 264 7.00 2.45 -3.21
C SER A 264 6.15 1.70 -2.18
N ILE A 265 6.48 0.44 -1.87
CA ILE A 265 5.78 -0.36 -0.86
C ILE A 265 5.84 0.34 0.51
N TYR A 266 6.98 0.87 0.92
CA TYR A 266 7.16 1.53 2.22
C TYR A 266 6.74 3.01 2.24
N GLY A 267 6.25 3.56 1.13
CA GLY A 267 5.80 4.95 1.10
C GLY A 267 6.91 5.98 1.00
N LEU A 268 8.09 5.58 0.52
CA LEU A 268 9.28 6.41 0.43
C LEU A 268 9.45 7.13 -0.92
N THR A 269 8.38 7.27 -1.69
CA THR A 269 8.36 8.04 -2.94
C THR A 269 8.14 9.53 -2.67
N SER A 270 8.53 10.38 -3.62
CA SER A 270 8.41 11.84 -3.48
C SER A 270 6.98 12.32 -3.23
N SER A 271 5.99 11.72 -3.91
CA SER A 271 4.58 12.08 -3.77
C SER A 271 4.00 11.69 -2.40
N GLN A 272 4.36 10.50 -1.90
CA GLN A 272 3.98 10.05 -0.57
C GLN A 272 4.66 10.90 0.52
N PHE A 273 5.90 11.28 0.29
CA PHE A 273 6.61 12.16 1.21
C PHE A 273 5.94 13.53 1.36
N ASP A 274 5.40 14.11 0.30
CA ASP A 274 4.62 15.34 0.38
C ASP A 274 3.32 15.20 1.18
N TYR A 275 2.76 14.01 1.26
CA TYR A 275 1.63 13.72 2.16
C TYR A 275 2.11 13.60 3.62
N ILE A 276 3.17 12.84 3.86
CA ILE A 276 3.77 12.64 5.19
C ILE A 276 4.16 13.98 5.85
N LYS A 277 4.73 14.91 5.09
CA LYS A 277 5.08 16.26 5.57
C LYS A 277 3.95 16.99 6.29
N ARG A 278 2.69 16.69 5.98
CA ARG A 278 1.53 17.32 6.60
C ARG A 278 1.12 16.69 7.91
N LEU A 279 1.50 15.43 8.09
CA LEU A 279 1.26 14.68 9.31
C LEU A 279 2.37 14.94 10.34
N LEU A 280 3.54 15.39 9.88
CA LEU A 280 4.71 15.64 10.71
C LEU A 280 4.76 17.07 11.24
N GLY A 281 5.22 17.21 12.46
CA GLY A 281 5.59 18.50 13.02
C GLY A 281 6.87 19.09 12.38
N PRO A 282 7.05 20.43 12.45
CA PRO A 282 8.18 21.11 11.79
C PRO A 282 9.56 20.69 12.31
N LYS A 283 9.65 20.11 13.51
CA LYS A 283 10.92 19.69 14.13
C LYS A 283 11.51 18.43 13.51
N ALA A 284 10.66 17.46 13.11
CA ALA A 284 11.10 16.20 12.54
C ALA A 284 11.62 16.33 11.08
N MET A 285 11.17 17.35 10.37
CA MET A 285 11.35 17.52 8.94
C MET A 285 12.81 17.51 8.45
N PRO A 286 13.77 18.28 9.02
CA PRO A 286 15.12 18.35 8.46
C PRO A 286 15.86 17.01 8.50
N THR A 287 15.73 16.30 9.63
CA THR A 287 16.39 14.99 9.82
C THR A 287 15.82 13.94 8.87
N LEU A 288 14.50 13.91 8.71
CA LEU A 288 13.82 12.98 7.83
C LEU A 288 14.15 13.21 6.36
N ILE A 289 14.18 14.47 5.91
CA ILE A 289 14.60 14.83 4.54
C ILE A 289 16.01 14.30 4.25
N ALA A 290 16.96 14.50 5.19
CA ALA A 290 18.33 14.02 5.03
C ALA A 290 18.38 12.49 4.93
N LYS A 291 17.65 11.75 5.75
CA LYS A 291 17.61 10.29 5.72
C LYS A 291 17.00 9.73 4.43
N ILE A 292 15.89 10.31 3.95
CA ILE A 292 15.28 9.91 2.68
C ILE A 292 16.22 10.22 1.50
N ALA A 293 16.89 11.36 1.51
CA ALA A 293 17.87 11.70 0.47
C ALA A 293 19.05 10.71 0.48
N GLN A 294 19.54 10.32 1.66
CA GLN A 294 20.59 9.32 1.80
C GLN A 294 20.13 7.94 1.28
N PHE A 295 18.93 7.49 1.65
CA PHE A 295 18.33 6.26 1.16
C PHE A 295 18.22 6.28 -0.37
N SER A 296 17.63 7.33 -0.94
CA SER A 296 17.47 7.50 -2.39
C SER A 296 18.79 7.49 -3.14
N THR A 297 19.80 8.21 -2.64
CA THR A 297 21.14 8.25 -3.25
C THR A 297 21.82 6.87 -3.22
N ARG A 298 21.59 6.10 -2.17
CA ARG A 298 22.24 4.80 -1.99
C ARG A 298 21.58 3.67 -2.80
N TYR A 299 20.26 3.65 -2.84
CA TYR A 299 19.49 2.52 -3.35
C TYR A 299 18.68 2.80 -4.62
N LEU A 300 18.30 4.05 -4.86
CA LEU A 300 17.50 4.45 -6.02
C LEU A 300 18.31 5.20 -7.07
N ALA A 301 19.62 5.45 -6.82
CA ALA A 301 20.53 6.03 -7.79
C ALA A 301 21.48 4.98 -8.37
N ARG A 302 21.74 5.08 -9.67
CA ARG A 302 22.62 4.15 -10.40
C ARG A 302 24.02 4.06 -9.78
N GLU A 303 24.61 5.20 -9.43
CA GLU A 303 25.95 5.30 -8.84
C GLU A 303 26.03 4.63 -7.47
N GLY A 304 24.97 4.78 -6.65
CA GLY A 304 24.86 4.14 -5.35
C GLY A 304 24.83 2.62 -5.46
N LEU A 305 24.00 2.08 -6.35
CA LEU A 305 23.91 0.63 -6.60
C LEU A 305 25.20 0.04 -7.17
N ILE A 306 25.85 0.74 -8.11
CA ILE A 306 27.17 0.32 -8.63
C ILE A 306 28.20 0.25 -7.47
N GLY A 307 28.18 1.22 -6.57
CA GLY A 307 29.03 1.25 -5.39
C GLY A 307 28.77 0.06 -4.44
N LEU A 308 27.51 -0.32 -4.25
CA LEU A 308 27.11 -1.48 -3.43
C LEU A 308 27.54 -2.79 -4.10
N LEU A 309 27.27 -2.98 -5.39
CA LEU A 309 27.69 -4.18 -6.14
C LEU A 309 29.22 -4.35 -6.10
N LYS A 310 29.99 -3.29 -6.30
CA LYS A 310 31.46 -3.35 -6.22
C LYS A 310 31.95 -3.78 -4.84
N ARG A 311 31.32 -3.32 -3.75
CA ARG A 311 31.67 -3.73 -2.37
C ARG A 311 31.35 -5.20 -2.12
N LEU A 312 30.23 -5.69 -2.63
CA LEU A 312 29.89 -7.12 -2.51
C LEU A 312 30.87 -7.99 -3.31
N ALA A 313 31.15 -7.63 -4.55
CA ALA A 313 32.12 -8.34 -5.37
C ALA A 313 33.50 -8.40 -4.72
N SER A 314 34.00 -7.32 -4.11
CA SER A 314 35.30 -7.31 -3.41
C SER A 314 35.32 -8.18 -2.15
N ARG A 315 34.19 -8.34 -1.46
CA ARG A 315 34.08 -9.25 -0.29
C ARG A 315 34.07 -10.72 -0.67
N GLU A 316 33.45 -11.08 -1.80
CA GLU A 316 33.39 -12.45 -2.30
C GLU A 316 34.73 -12.91 -2.89
N VAL A 317 35.43 -12.05 -3.65
CA VAL A 317 36.76 -12.36 -4.15
C VAL A 317 37.74 -12.65 -3.02
N SER A 318 37.63 -11.99 -1.86
CA SER A 318 38.48 -12.28 -0.70
C SER A 318 38.17 -13.63 -0.03
N ARG A 319 36.99 -14.21 -0.25
CA ARG A 319 36.60 -15.54 0.28
C ARG A 319 36.90 -16.69 -0.69
N GLN A 320 37.04 -16.43 -2.00
CA GLN A 320 37.24 -17.44 -3.05
C GLN A 320 38.66 -17.56 -3.58
N SER A 321 39.68 -17.01 -2.90
CA SER A 321 41.05 -17.05 -3.36
C SER A 321 41.73 -18.43 -3.44
N THR A 322 40.96 -19.53 -3.39
CA THR A 322 41.47 -20.87 -3.57
C THR A 322 40.48 -21.77 -4.32
N ARG A 323 40.45 -21.71 -5.65
CA ARG A 323 40.31 -22.86 -6.58
C ARG A 323 39.85 -22.41 -7.96
N TRP A 324 40.76 -22.44 -8.90
CA TRP A 324 40.49 -22.44 -10.34
C TRP A 324 39.80 -23.76 -10.74
N ILE A 325 38.55 -23.65 -11.23
CA ILE A 325 37.84 -24.73 -11.95
C ILE A 325 37.30 -24.16 -13.26
N PRO A 326 37.87 -24.55 -14.44
CA PRO A 326 37.53 -23.93 -15.73
C PRO A 326 36.14 -24.27 -16.32
N LEU A 327 35.38 -25.16 -15.68
CA LEU A 327 34.09 -25.69 -16.23
C LEU A 327 32.83 -25.14 -15.53
N ALA A 328 32.97 -24.25 -14.57
CA ALA A 328 31.84 -23.77 -13.74
C ALA A 328 31.43 -22.32 -14.04
N GLY A 329 31.98 -21.66 -15.06
CA GLY A 329 31.80 -20.23 -15.34
C GLY A 329 30.34 -19.78 -15.36
N PRO A 330 29.42 -20.36 -16.15
CA PRO A 330 28.02 -19.93 -16.21
C PRO A 330 27.23 -20.19 -14.93
N LEU A 331 27.48 -21.33 -14.26
CA LEU A 331 26.79 -21.67 -12.98
C LEU A 331 27.28 -20.82 -11.81
N ILE A 332 28.58 -20.45 -11.81
CA ILE A 332 29.14 -19.54 -10.81
C ILE A 332 28.62 -18.13 -11.04
N ALA A 333 28.56 -17.65 -12.28
CA ALA A 333 28.02 -16.34 -12.63
C ALA A 333 26.53 -16.22 -12.25
N ALA A 334 25.73 -17.28 -12.51
CA ALA A 334 24.34 -17.36 -12.09
C ALA A 334 24.19 -17.31 -10.56
N GLY A 335 25.04 -18.01 -9.83
CA GLY A 335 25.05 -18.03 -8.36
C GLY A 335 25.40 -16.66 -7.77
N ILE A 336 26.36 -15.95 -8.35
CA ILE A 336 26.75 -14.61 -7.92
C ILE A 336 25.62 -13.61 -8.20
N GLY A 337 25.03 -13.62 -9.40
CA GLY A 337 23.91 -12.74 -9.77
C GLY A 337 22.70 -12.92 -8.85
N TRP A 338 22.29 -14.17 -8.56
CA TRP A 338 21.23 -14.47 -7.62
C TRP A 338 21.55 -13.95 -6.22
N GLN A 339 22.71 -14.36 -5.66
CA GLN A 339 23.07 -14.08 -4.29
C GLN A 339 23.24 -12.57 -4.04
N SER A 340 23.90 -11.87 -4.94
CA SER A 340 24.13 -10.41 -4.81
C SER A 340 22.81 -9.64 -4.88
N THR A 341 21.93 -9.98 -5.83
CA THR A 341 20.63 -9.34 -5.99
C THR A 341 19.72 -9.64 -4.79
N PHE A 342 19.71 -10.88 -4.31
CA PHE A 342 18.92 -11.27 -3.17
C PHE A 342 19.38 -10.56 -1.89
N MET A 343 20.70 -10.55 -1.61
CA MET A 343 21.27 -9.87 -0.44
C MET A 343 21.03 -8.35 -0.46
N LEU A 344 21.17 -7.72 -1.64
CA LEU A 344 20.88 -6.30 -1.79
C LEU A 344 19.39 -6.01 -1.63
N GLY A 345 18.52 -6.88 -2.12
CA GLY A 345 17.08 -6.79 -1.93
C GLY A 345 16.69 -6.86 -0.45
N GLU A 346 17.21 -7.83 0.30
CA GLU A 346 16.98 -7.93 1.76
C GLU A 346 17.50 -6.69 2.50
N GLN A 347 18.72 -6.22 2.18
CA GLN A 347 19.27 -5.02 2.78
C GLN A 347 18.42 -3.79 2.49
N LEU A 348 17.88 -3.68 1.27
CA LEU A 348 17.01 -2.60 0.87
C LEU A 348 15.68 -2.64 1.64
N VAL A 349 15.11 -3.83 1.85
CA VAL A 349 13.90 -4.02 2.67
C VAL A 349 14.16 -3.59 4.10
N ASP A 350 15.26 -4.04 4.71
CA ASP A 350 15.62 -3.70 6.10
C ASP A 350 15.78 -2.18 6.29
N GLU A 351 16.47 -1.50 5.36
CA GLU A 351 16.67 -0.06 5.45
C GLU A 351 15.39 0.74 5.15
N ALA A 352 14.56 0.28 4.22
CA ALA A 352 13.28 0.91 3.92
C ALA A 352 12.29 0.77 5.10
N GLU A 353 12.25 -0.40 5.72
CA GLU A 353 11.43 -0.64 6.91
C GLU A 353 11.86 0.23 8.08
N THR A 354 13.17 0.26 8.39
CA THR A 354 13.72 1.10 9.46
C THR A 354 13.36 2.58 9.25
N LEU A 355 13.47 3.08 8.03
CA LEU A 355 13.10 4.45 7.71
C LEU A 355 11.58 4.69 7.84
N ALA A 356 10.76 3.72 7.43
CA ALA A 356 9.30 3.79 7.57
C ALA A 356 8.86 3.75 9.04
N GLU A 357 9.53 2.96 9.90
CA GLU A 357 9.32 2.93 11.34
C GLU A 357 9.64 4.26 12.02
N GLU A 358 10.75 4.89 11.65
CA GLU A 358 11.12 6.21 12.14
C GLU A 358 10.07 7.27 11.73
N ILE A 359 9.62 7.25 10.48
CA ILE A 359 8.56 8.15 9.99
C ILE A 359 7.27 7.95 10.80
N LEU A 360 6.90 6.70 11.04
CA LEU A 360 5.70 6.38 11.82
C LEU A 360 5.83 6.89 13.27
N GLY A 361 6.98 6.71 13.89
CA GLY A 361 7.28 7.24 15.23
C GLY A 361 7.12 8.77 15.29
N ASP A 362 7.71 9.48 14.34
CA ASP A 362 7.63 10.94 14.23
C ASP A 362 6.18 11.43 14.01
N ILE A 363 5.35 10.68 13.24
CA ILE A 363 3.92 11.02 13.05
C ILE A 363 3.14 10.85 14.36
N VAL A 364 3.37 9.76 15.10
CA VAL A 364 2.71 9.49 16.39
C VAL A 364 3.07 10.58 17.40
N GLU A 365 4.35 10.89 17.58
CA GLU A 365 4.81 11.96 18.47
C GLU A 365 4.22 13.32 18.10
N SER A 366 4.19 13.65 16.80
CA SER A 366 3.60 14.92 16.33
C SER A 366 2.10 15.01 16.63
N SER A 367 1.38 13.89 16.60
CA SER A 367 -0.06 13.86 16.88
C SER A 367 -0.36 13.96 18.37
N GLU A 368 0.49 13.44 19.24
CA GLU A 368 0.35 13.57 20.71
C GLU A 368 0.60 15.01 21.19
N VAL A 369 1.62 15.68 20.63
CA VAL A 369 1.92 17.08 20.93
C VAL A 369 0.78 18.02 20.55
N ALA A 370 0.10 17.74 19.42
CA ALA A 370 -1.03 18.54 18.95
C ALA A 370 -2.29 18.43 19.86
N GLN A 371 -2.42 17.34 20.63
CA GLN A 371 -3.53 17.14 21.57
C GLN A 371 -3.26 17.75 22.96
N GLY A 372 -1.98 17.91 23.33
CA GLY A 372 -1.57 18.46 24.63
C GLY A 372 -1.46 20.00 24.68
N SER A 373 -1.65 20.66 23.56
CA SER A 373 -1.60 22.12 23.39
C SER A 373 -3.00 22.71 23.16
#